data_75caa25d36359c0c2772f0e6f6928634
#
_entry.id   75caa25d36359c0c2772f0e6f6928634
#
_cell.length_a   1.000
_cell.length_b   1.000
_cell.length_c   1.000
_cell.angle_alpha   90.00
_cell.angle_beta   90.00
_cell.angle_gamma   90.00
#
_symmetry.space_group_name_H-M   'P 1'
#
loop_
_entity.id
_entity.type
_entity.pdbx_description
1 polymer ?
#
loop_
_entity_poly.entity_id
_entity_poly.type
_entity_poly.pdbx_seq_one_letter_code
_entity_poly.pdbx_strand_id
1 'polypeptide(L)'
;MLQIATILPYKENYTKENAGAASLWVCDFFKHSKFKIKNIIFGSTSKKKNYLSKNYINIHPSLLSKFTSTTTQYCNEILKVMSTKNIDIIEIHNRPLVFNYLSNKIGSKFILYFHNDPISMKGSKTVKERISLYEKVDKIIFVSSWVQKRFFEGIENLNINKTSVVYPSIHKIQKLSKKKKQIVFVGKLNKSKGYDIYGNAINKILNEFNEWKSFSIGDEKREKPVISNKSHIELGYLNHKNVLKFLTETEIAVVPSRWEE
;
A
#
# COMPACT_ATOMS: atom_id res chain seq x y z
N MET A 1 0.75 29.28 -4.37
CA MET A 1 0.63 28.01 -5.11
C MET A 1 0.67 26.86 -4.10
N LEU A 2 -0.34 26.00 -4.05
CA LEU A 2 -0.55 24.96 -3.03
C LEU A 2 0.62 23.97 -2.96
N GLN A 3 1.17 23.73 -1.78
CA GLN A 3 2.25 22.79 -1.55
C GLN A 3 1.76 21.61 -0.70
N ILE A 4 1.93 20.40 -1.21
CA ILE A 4 1.44 19.17 -0.60
C ILE A 4 2.62 18.31 -0.16
N ALA A 5 2.57 17.80 1.06
CA ALA A 5 3.49 16.80 1.57
C ALA A 5 2.77 15.47 1.76
N THR A 6 3.27 14.41 1.15
CA THR A 6 2.73 13.05 1.31
C THR A 6 3.67 12.21 2.17
N ILE A 7 3.16 11.63 3.24
CA ILE A 7 3.93 10.82 4.19
C ILE A 7 3.54 9.35 4.03
N LEU A 8 4.49 8.56 3.54
CA LEU A 8 4.37 7.11 3.41
C LEU A 8 4.58 6.38 4.75
N PRO A 9 4.10 5.15 4.89
CA PRO A 9 4.41 4.33 6.04
C PRO A 9 5.92 4.15 6.23
N TYR A 10 6.37 4.16 7.49
CA TYR A 10 7.75 3.82 7.82
C TYR A 10 8.11 2.43 7.30
N LYS A 11 9.27 2.28 6.67
CA LYS A 11 9.74 1.07 5.96
C LYS A 11 8.94 0.68 4.69
N GLU A 12 8.06 1.54 4.20
CA GLU A 12 7.48 1.35 2.87
C GLU A 12 8.55 1.65 1.81
N ASN A 13 8.82 0.69 0.93
CA ASN A 13 9.83 0.87 -0.11
C ASN A 13 9.29 1.71 -1.27
N TYR A 14 9.98 2.79 -1.61
CA TYR A 14 9.64 3.71 -2.69
C TYR A 14 10.69 3.66 -3.81
N THR A 15 11.02 2.46 -4.29
CA THR A 15 12.01 2.25 -5.36
C THR A 15 11.41 1.50 -6.53
N LYS A 16 11.99 1.68 -7.73
CA LYS A 16 11.51 1.01 -8.95
C LYS A 16 11.55 -0.51 -8.87
N GLU A 17 12.50 -1.06 -8.11
CA GLU A 17 12.70 -2.49 -7.98
C GLU A 17 11.77 -3.14 -6.95
N ASN A 18 11.46 -2.44 -5.84
CA ASN A 18 10.78 -3.03 -4.68
C ASN A 18 9.71 -2.11 -4.09
N ALA A 19 8.93 -1.43 -4.93
CA ALA A 19 7.86 -0.59 -4.42
C ALA A 19 6.77 -1.42 -3.73
N GLY A 20 6.30 -0.96 -2.57
CA GLY A 20 5.10 -1.47 -1.95
C GLY A 20 3.82 -0.93 -2.62
N ALA A 21 2.67 -1.49 -2.27
CA ALA A 21 1.40 -1.11 -2.88
C ALA A 21 1.04 0.36 -2.65
N ALA A 22 1.21 0.88 -1.44
CA ALA A 22 0.97 2.29 -1.13
C ALA A 22 1.92 3.22 -1.92
N SER A 23 3.18 2.81 -2.10
CA SER A 23 4.17 3.56 -2.89
C SER A 23 3.81 3.62 -4.38
N LEU A 24 3.35 2.52 -4.96
CA LEU A 24 2.87 2.48 -6.34
C LEU A 24 1.64 3.36 -6.52
N TRP A 25 0.68 3.26 -5.60
CA TRP A 25 -0.53 4.07 -5.61
C TRP A 25 -0.22 5.57 -5.56
N VAL A 26 0.64 5.99 -4.63
CA VAL A 26 1.09 7.39 -4.50
C VAL A 26 1.82 7.85 -5.76
N CYS A 27 2.72 7.04 -6.29
CA CYS A 27 3.47 7.37 -7.51
C CYS A 27 2.53 7.60 -8.70
N ASP A 28 1.57 6.70 -8.91
CA ASP A 28 0.63 6.80 -10.03
C ASP A 28 -0.34 7.97 -9.86
N PHE A 29 -0.83 8.21 -8.65
CA PHE A 29 -1.65 9.36 -8.34
C PHE A 29 -0.93 10.68 -8.70
N PHE A 30 0.33 10.84 -8.30
CA PHE A 30 1.09 12.06 -8.59
C PHE A 30 1.50 12.23 -10.04
N LYS A 31 1.65 11.16 -10.82
CA LYS A 31 1.88 11.28 -12.27
C LYS A 31 0.73 12.00 -12.98
N HIS A 32 -0.49 11.87 -12.47
CA HIS A 32 -1.70 12.43 -13.06
C HIS A 32 -2.24 13.66 -12.32
N SER A 33 -1.69 13.98 -11.15
CA SER A 33 -2.08 15.15 -10.37
C SER A 33 -1.62 16.45 -11.03
N LYS A 34 -2.52 17.44 -11.09
CA LYS A 34 -2.16 18.82 -11.46
C LYS A 34 -1.19 19.49 -10.47
N PHE A 35 -1.07 18.96 -9.26
CA PHE A 35 -0.17 19.46 -8.20
C PHE A 35 1.19 18.75 -8.15
N LYS A 36 1.48 17.84 -9.05
CA LYS A 36 2.68 16.96 -9.05
C LYS A 36 4.02 17.68 -8.88
N ILE A 37 4.14 18.90 -9.45
CA ILE A 37 5.38 19.67 -9.42
C ILE A 37 5.68 20.22 -8.01
N LYS A 38 4.65 20.40 -7.17
CA LYS A 38 4.77 20.95 -5.81
C LYS A 38 4.60 19.91 -4.70
N ASN A 39 4.53 18.67 -5.07
CA ASN A 39 4.42 17.59 -4.10
C ASN A 39 5.79 17.17 -3.60
N ILE A 40 5.88 16.92 -2.30
CA ILE A 40 7.04 16.32 -1.65
C ILE A 40 6.57 15.02 -1.03
N ILE A 41 7.29 13.93 -1.28
CA ILE A 41 6.95 12.61 -0.74
C ILE A 41 7.99 12.24 0.30
N PHE A 42 7.57 12.02 1.52
CA PHE A 42 8.40 11.54 2.62
C PHE A 42 8.19 10.04 2.82
N GLY A 43 9.27 9.32 2.99
CA GLY A 43 9.23 7.89 3.31
C GLY A 43 10.54 7.43 3.92
N SER A 44 10.63 6.16 4.30
CA SER A 44 11.84 5.55 4.83
C SER A 44 12.05 4.23 4.12
N THR A 45 12.77 4.27 3.00
CA THR A 45 13.14 3.07 2.26
C THR A 45 14.57 2.62 2.58
N SER A 46 14.78 1.32 2.64
CA SER A 46 16.09 0.75 2.95
C SER A 46 17.12 0.96 1.84
N LYS A 47 16.68 0.98 0.58
CA LYS A 47 17.54 1.20 -0.60
C LYS A 47 17.60 2.69 -0.95
N LYS A 48 18.82 3.22 -1.11
CA LYS A 48 19.08 4.66 -1.33
C LYS A 48 19.13 5.09 -2.79
N LYS A 49 18.76 4.25 -3.75
CA LYS A 49 18.87 4.53 -5.20
C LYS A 49 17.59 4.17 -5.94
N ASN A 50 17.40 4.75 -7.12
CA ASN A 50 16.31 4.44 -8.05
C ASN A 50 14.89 4.66 -7.48
N TYR A 51 14.66 5.81 -6.83
CA TYR A 51 13.34 6.17 -6.36
C TYR A 51 12.33 6.30 -7.51
N LEU A 52 11.05 6.04 -7.22
CA LEU A 52 9.96 6.14 -8.18
C LEU A 52 9.75 7.57 -8.71
N SER A 53 10.09 8.59 -7.91
CA SER A 53 10.02 9.99 -8.31
C SER A 53 11.18 10.81 -7.74
N LYS A 54 11.47 11.95 -8.41
CA LYS A 54 12.52 12.90 -7.98
C LYS A 54 12.13 13.69 -6.72
N ASN A 55 10.84 13.76 -6.41
CA ASN A 55 10.29 14.53 -5.28
C ASN A 55 10.29 13.74 -3.97
N TYR A 56 10.89 12.55 -3.95
CA TYR A 56 10.97 11.70 -2.79
C TYR A 56 12.15 12.10 -1.89
N ILE A 57 11.86 12.26 -0.60
CA ILE A 57 12.84 12.49 0.46
C ILE A 57 12.88 11.25 1.35
N ASN A 58 14.02 10.58 1.35
CA ASN A 58 14.23 9.40 2.19
C ASN A 58 14.60 9.85 3.61
N ILE A 59 13.73 9.55 4.56
CA ILE A 59 13.89 9.87 5.97
C ILE A 59 14.58 8.71 6.69
N HIS A 60 15.67 9.02 7.35
CA HIS A 60 16.41 8.07 8.19
C HIS A 60 16.24 8.45 9.66
N PRO A 61 15.46 7.68 10.45
CA PRO A 61 15.40 7.90 11.89
C PRO A 61 16.80 7.79 12.50
N SER A 62 17.12 8.73 13.38
CA SER A 62 18.41 8.74 14.08
C SER A 62 18.53 7.50 15.00
N LEU A 63 19.60 6.75 14.86
CA LEU A 63 19.91 5.62 15.73
C LEU A 63 20.27 6.04 17.18
N LEU A 64 20.48 7.33 17.40
CA LEU A 64 20.96 7.88 18.67
C LEU A 64 19.87 7.98 19.75
N SER A 65 18.60 7.85 19.42
CA SER A 65 17.53 7.96 20.41
C SER A 65 16.95 6.59 20.77
N LYS A 66 17.70 5.80 21.56
CA LYS A 66 17.22 4.51 22.10
C LYS A 66 15.97 4.63 22.99
N PHE A 67 15.63 5.84 23.42
CA PHE A 67 14.53 6.13 24.38
C PHE A 67 13.21 6.55 23.75
N THR A 68 13.12 6.69 22.43
CA THR A 68 11.89 7.12 21.75
C THR A 68 11.41 6.09 20.72
N SER A 69 10.08 6.03 20.52
CA SER A 69 9.52 5.10 19.54
C SER A 69 9.98 5.43 18.11
N THR A 70 10.06 4.42 17.25
CA THR A 70 10.39 4.59 15.82
C THR A 70 9.46 5.59 15.13
N THR A 71 8.18 5.61 15.51
CA THR A 71 7.19 6.58 14.99
C THR A 71 7.58 8.00 15.37
N THR A 72 7.94 8.24 16.62
CA THR A 72 8.38 9.56 17.12
C THR A 72 9.64 10.03 16.39
N GLN A 73 10.63 9.14 16.23
CA GLN A 73 11.87 9.46 15.51
C GLN A 73 11.59 9.83 14.05
N TYR A 74 10.78 9.03 13.37
CA TYR A 74 10.37 9.27 11.99
C TYR A 74 9.68 10.63 11.84
N CYS A 75 8.74 10.94 12.72
CA CYS A 75 8.03 12.22 12.73
C CYS A 75 8.98 13.40 13.01
N ASN A 76 9.91 13.28 13.94
CA ASN A 76 10.87 14.33 14.26
C ASN A 76 11.78 14.67 13.06
N GLU A 77 12.26 13.66 12.34
CA GLU A 77 13.07 13.91 11.14
C GLU A 77 12.23 14.54 10.01
N ILE A 78 10.97 14.15 9.85
CA ILE A 78 10.04 14.81 8.92
C ILE A 78 9.87 16.28 9.31
N LEU A 79 9.62 16.58 10.59
CA LEU A 79 9.46 17.94 11.10
C LEU A 79 10.66 18.83 10.79
N LYS A 80 11.89 18.33 10.98
CA LYS A 80 13.12 19.07 10.65
C LYS A 80 13.16 19.48 9.18
N VAL A 81 12.78 18.58 8.28
CA VAL A 81 12.76 18.89 6.84
C VAL A 81 11.62 19.84 6.49
N MET A 82 10.46 19.69 7.14
CA MET A 82 9.28 20.52 6.89
C MET A 82 9.41 21.94 7.46
N SER A 83 10.20 22.15 8.53
CA SER A 83 10.37 23.46 9.16
C SER A 83 10.89 24.56 8.22
N THR A 84 11.56 24.17 7.13
CA THR A 84 12.07 25.06 6.09
C THR A 84 11.11 25.26 4.91
N LYS A 85 9.90 24.71 4.98
CA LYS A 85 8.94 24.66 3.86
C LYS A 85 7.56 25.11 4.32
N ASN A 86 6.89 25.87 3.47
CA ASN A 86 5.48 26.19 3.69
C ASN A 86 4.61 25.06 3.09
N ILE A 87 4.08 24.20 3.94
CA ILE A 87 3.23 23.06 3.54
C ILE A 87 1.78 23.39 3.87
N ASP A 88 0.94 23.43 2.85
CA ASP A 88 -0.50 23.71 2.99
C ASP A 88 -1.29 22.48 3.41
N ILE A 89 -0.96 21.32 2.80
CA ILE A 89 -1.66 20.04 3.02
C ILE A 89 -0.66 18.92 3.31
N ILE A 90 -0.95 18.14 4.31
CA ILE A 90 -0.20 16.92 4.66
C ILE A 90 -1.09 15.71 4.46
N GLU A 91 -0.68 14.83 3.54
CA GLU A 91 -1.31 13.53 3.29
C GLU A 91 -0.55 12.45 4.04
N ILE A 92 -1.25 11.65 4.84
CA ILE A 92 -0.64 10.57 5.64
C ILE A 92 -1.27 9.23 5.26
N HIS A 93 -0.45 8.28 4.83
CA HIS A 93 -0.91 6.96 4.40
C HIS A 93 -0.74 5.90 5.48
N ASN A 94 -1.84 5.24 5.89
CA ASN A 94 -1.86 4.08 6.81
C ASN A 94 -1.15 4.28 8.16
N ARG A 95 -1.07 5.51 8.67
CA ARG A 95 -0.33 5.77 9.92
C ARG A 95 -1.07 6.76 10.84
N PRO A 96 -2.15 6.32 11.52
CA PRO A 96 -2.89 7.18 12.46
C PRO A 96 -2.01 7.77 13.56
N LEU A 97 -1.00 7.03 14.07
CA LEU A 97 -0.07 7.56 15.07
C LEU A 97 0.83 8.68 14.53
N VAL A 98 1.20 8.63 13.25
CA VAL A 98 1.96 9.74 12.61
C VAL A 98 1.07 10.97 12.51
N PHE A 99 -0.19 10.80 12.12
CA PHE A 99 -1.17 11.88 12.12
C PHE A 99 -1.32 12.50 13.51
N ASN A 100 -1.59 11.69 14.53
CA ASN A 100 -1.75 12.19 15.91
C ASN A 100 -0.52 12.97 16.40
N TYR A 101 0.68 12.55 16.00
CA TYR A 101 1.91 13.24 16.40
C TYR A 101 2.08 14.59 15.68
N LEU A 102 1.87 14.60 14.36
CA LEU A 102 2.13 15.79 13.53
C LEU A 102 1.02 16.85 13.66
N SER A 103 -0.24 16.44 13.76
CA SER A 103 -1.38 17.38 13.88
C SER A 103 -1.34 18.23 15.15
N ASN A 104 -0.65 17.77 16.19
CA ASN A 104 -0.42 18.57 17.39
C ASN A 104 0.75 19.57 17.27
N LYS A 105 1.50 19.58 16.17
CA LYS A 105 2.74 20.36 16.00
C LYS A 105 2.76 21.25 14.76
N ILE A 106 1.86 21.01 13.83
CA ILE A 106 1.82 21.73 12.53
C ILE A 106 0.40 22.20 12.28
N GLY A 107 0.26 23.45 11.85
CA GLY A 107 -1.03 24.06 11.53
C GLY A 107 -1.54 23.83 10.10
N SER A 108 -0.94 22.92 9.33
CA SER A 108 -1.40 22.55 7.99
C SER A 108 -2.71 21.76 8.02
N LYS A 109 -3.39 21.68 6.87
CA LYS A 109 -4.52 20.76 6.69
C LYS A 109 -4.05 19.32 6.56
N PHE A 110 -4.79 18.39 7.14
CA PHE A 110 -4.44 16.97 7.16
C PHE A 110 -5.44 16.11 6.43
N ILE A 111 -4.94 15.24 5.55
CA ILE A 111 -5.69 14.17 4.90
C ILE A 111 -5.10 12.83 5.34
N LEU A 112 -5.94 11.96 5.89
CA LEU A 112 -5.53 10.62 6.32
C LEU A 112 -6.07 9.57 5.35
N TYR A 113 -5.18 8.74 4.79
CA TYR A 113 -5.53 7.64 3.90
C TYR A 113 -5.49 6.30 4.62
N PHE A 114 -6.54 5.52 4.49
CA PHE A 114 -6.59 4.12 4.94
C PHE A 114 -6.57 3.18 3.73
N HIS A 115 -5.49 2.43 3.59
CA HIS A 115 -5.32 1.37 2.59
C HIS A 115 -5.62 -0.02 3.14
N ASN A 116 -5.72 -0.18 4.46
CA ASN A 116 -5.95 -1.43 5.16
C ASN A 116 -6.99 -1.22 6.25
N ASP A 117 -7.46 -2.32 6.88
CA ASP A 117 -8.44 -2.30 7.96
C ASP A 117 -8.05 -1.34 9.10
N PRO A 118 -8.81 -0.26 9.32
CA PRO A 118 -8.51 0.73 10.38
C PRO A 118 -8.49 0.12 11.78
N ILE A 119 -9.31 -0.90 12.03
CA ILE A 119 -9.40 -1.56 13.36
C ILE A 119 -8.14 -2.38 13.67
N SER A 120 -7.41 -2.79 12.65
CA SER A 120 -6.14 -3.50 12.83
C SER A 120 -4.95 -2.59 13.16
N MET A 121 -5.08 -1.25 13.01
CA MET A 121 -3.98 -0.30 13.13
C MET A 121 -3.91 0.36 14.49
N LYS A 122 -2.69 0.51 15.04
CA LYS A 122 -2.45 1.32 16.24
C LYS A 122 -2.85 2.78 16.01
N GLY A 123 -3.64 3.33 16.93
CA GLY A 123 -4.18 4.70 16.85
C GLY A 123 -5.52 4.82 16.13
N SER A 124 -6.11 3.69 15.70
CA SER A 124 -7.49 3.62 15.17
C SER A 124 -8.22 2.33 15.52
N LYS A 125 -7.69 1.52 16.46
CA LYS A 125 -8.30 0.24 16.86
C LYS A 125 -9.65 0.40 17.54
N THR A 126 -9.70 1.32 18.51
CA THR A 126 -10.90 1.52 19.33
C THR A 126 -11.82 2.57 18.70
N VAL A 127 -13.11 2.49 19.05
CA VAL A 127 -14.10 3.51 18.68
C VAL A 127 -13.63 4.91 19.08
N LYS A 128 -13.13 5.06 20.32
CA LYS A 128 -12.63 6.34 20.84
C LYS A 128 -11.47 6.90 20.01
N GLU A 129 -10.52 6.07 19.61
CA GLU A 129 -9.41 6.49 18.74
C GLU A 129 -9.92 6.97 17.37
N ARG A 130 -10.86 6.25 16.76
CA ARG A 130 -11.41 6.61 15.44
C ARG A 130 -12.24 7.90 15.49
N ILE A 131 -13.03 8.10 16.55
CA ILE A 131 -13.76 9.36 16.77
C ILE A 131 -12.75 10.51 16.91
N SER A 132 -11.73 10.38 17.74
CA SER A 132 -10.71 11.41 17.93
C SER A 132 -9.94 11.73 16.63
N LEU A 133 -9.65 10.73 15.80
CA LEU A 133 -9.08 10.95 14.47
C LEU A 133 -10.01 11.76 13.58
N TYR A 134 -11.30 11.38 13.53
CA TYR A 134 -12.31 12.03 12.70
C TYR A 134 -12.52 13.51 13.08
N GLU A 135 -12.54 13.80 14.38
CA GLU A 135 -12.70 15.17 14.87
C GLU A 135 -11.57 16.09 14.42
N LYS A 136 -10.32 15.61 14.48
CA LYS A 136 -9.11 16.39 14.24
C LYS A 136 -8.70 16.50 12.76
N VAL A 137 -9.08 15.53 11.95
CA VAL A 137 -8.67 15.50 10.54
C VAL A 137 -9.55 16.39 9.67
N ASP A 138 -9.00 16.99 8.62
CA ASP A 138 -9.78 17.73 7.63
C ASP A 138 -10.49 16.77 6.66
N LYS A 139 -9.84 15.67 6.24
CA LYS A 139 -10.41 14.67 5.35
C LYS A 139 -9.84 13.28 5.60
N ILE A 140 -10.68 12.25 5.49
CA ILE A 140 -10.25 10.84 5.46
C ILE A 140 -10.58 10.24 4.10
N ILE A 141 -9.60 9.57 3.49
CA ILE A 141 -9.76 8.84 2.24
C ILE A 141 -9.63 7.34 2.52
N PHE A 142 -10.59 6.59 2.06
CA PHE A 142 -10.60 5.13 2.14
C PHE A 142 -10.41 4.53 0.74
N VAL A 143 -9.63 3.47 0.62
CA VAL A 143 -9.41 2.80 -0.68
C VAL A 143 -10.57 1.92 -1.12
N SER A 144 -11.53 1.64 -0.23
CA SER A 144 -12.75 0.90 -0.56
C SER A 144 -13.89 1.24 0.39
N SER A 145 -15.12 0.93 -0.02
CA SER A 145 -16.30 1.05 0.83
C SER A 145 -16.22 0.13 2.05
N TRP A 146 -15.56 -1.02 1.92
CA TRP A 146 -15.35 -1.94 3.03
C TRP A 146 -14.45 -1.28 4.10
N VAL A 147 -13.31 -0.68 3.72
CA VAL A 147 -12.42 0.03 4.64
C VAL A 147 -13.14 1.20 5.33
N GLN A 148 -14.00 1.93 4.59
CA GLN A 148 -14.83 2.98 5.17
C GLN A 148 -15.81 2.41 6.22
N LYS A 149 -16.53 1.35 5.89
CA LYS A 149 -17.46 0.67 6.79
C LYS A 149 -16.76 0.21 8.06
N ARG A 150 -15.57 -0.39 7.92
CA ARG A 150 -14.74 -0.81 9.08
C ARG A 150 -14.34 0.35 9.98
N PHE A 151 -14.00 1.51 9.40
CA PHE A 151 -13.68 2.69 10.21
C PHE A 151 -14.86 3.14 11.08
N PHE A 152 -16.07 3.09 10.55
CA PHE A 152 -17.28 3.51 11.26
C PHE A 152 -17.91 2.41 12.12
N GLU A 153 -17.39 1.20 12.13
CA GLU A 153 -17.92 0.10 12.93
C GLU A 153 -17.95 0.45 14.41
N GLY A 154 -19.15 0.36 15.03
CA GLY A 154 -19.41 0.74 16.41
C GLY A 154 -19.42 2.25 16.69
N ILE A 155 -19.39 3.10 15.66
CA ILE A 155 -19.56 4.55 15.79
C ILE A 155 -20.97 4.90 15.36
N GLU A 156 -21.74 5.45 16.30
CA GLU A 156 -23.09 5.91 16.06
C GLU A 156 -23.11 7.43 15.83
N ASN A 157 -24.07 7.91 15.02
CA ASN A 157 -24.38 9.34 14.83
C ASN A 157 -23.23 10.24 14.35
N LEU A 158 -22.19 9.68 13.71
CA LEU A 158 -21.12 10.48 13.12
C LEU A 158 -21.42 10.77 11.66
N ASN A 159 -21.42 12.05 11.27
CA ASN A 159 -21.58 12.44 9.88
C ASN A 159 -20.37 11.99 9.05
N ILE A 160 -20.58 11.55 7.82
CA ILE A 160 -19.53 11.06 6.92
C ILE A 160 -18.95 12.13 5.98
N ASN A 161 -19.33 13.39 6.13
CA ASN A 161 -18.99 14.49 5.21
C ASN A 161 -17.48 14.73 5.05
N LYS A 162 -16.68 14.42 6.08
CA LYS A 162 -15.22 14.50 6.01
C LYS A 162 -14.58 13.28 5.34
N THR A 163 -15.36 12.37 4.75
CA THR A 163 -14.81 11.14 4.16
C THR A 163 -15.03 11.05 2.66
N SER A 164 -14.21 10.25 1.99
CA SER A 164 -14.42 9.86 0.60
C SER A 164 -13.84 8.47 0.36
N VAL A 165 -14.42 7.73 -0.57
CA VAL A 165 -13.87 6.47 -1.07
C VAL A 165 -13.21 6.75 -2.42
N VAL A 166 -11.92 6.39 -2.53
CA VAL A 166 -11.14 6.51 -3.76
C VAL A 166 -10.49 5.15 -4.03
N TYR A 167 -11.06 4.40 -4.96
CA TYR A 167 -10.55 3.09 -5.32
C TYR A 167 -9.19 3.18 -6.01
N PRO A 168 -8.27 2.21 -5.75
CA PRO A 168 -7.06 2.08 -6.52
C PRO A 168 -7.37 1.93 -8.00
N SER A 169 -6.61 2.63 -8.83
CA SER A 169 -6.75 2.54 -10.28
C SER A 169 -5.44 2.11 -10.92
N ILE A 170 -5.53 1.48 -12.08
CA ILE A 170 -4.40 1.10 -12.90
C ILE A 170 -4.59 1.62 -14.33
N HIS A 171 -3.49 1.85 -15.03
CA HIS A 171 -3.55 2.19 -16.44
C HIS A 171 -3.98 0.99 -17.26
N LYS A 172 -4.93 1.23 -18.17
CA LYS A 172 -5.30 0.22 -19.16
C LYS A 172 -4.10 -0.12 -20.04
N ILE A 173 -3.77 -1.39 -20.14
CA ILE A 173 -2.74 -1.87 -21.08
C ILE A 173 -3.31 -1.81 -22.49
N GLN A 174 -2.71 -0.98 -23.33
CA GLN A 174 -3.21 -0.73 -24.68
C GLN A 174 -2.96 -1.90 -25.64
N LYS A 175 -1.85 -2.63 -25.48
CA LYS A 175 -1.48 -3.76 -26.33
C LYS A 175 -1.62 -5.07 -25.57
N LEU A 176 -2.61 -5.85 -25.93
CA LEU A 176 -2.77 -7.21 -25.42
C LEU A 176 -1.93 -8.17 -26.22
N SER A 177 -1.18 -9.04 -25.56
CA SER A 177 -0.48 -10.16 -26.15
C SER A 177 -1.44 -11.32 -26.40
N LYS A 178 -1.07 -12.24 -27.32
CA LYS A 178 -1.79 -13.52 -27.45
C LYS A 178 -1.77 -14.26 -26.11
N LYS A 179 -2.94 -14.65 -25.63
CA LYS A 179 -3.06 -15.37 -24.36
C LYS A 179 -2.51 -16.79 -24.47
N LYS A 180 -1.89 -17.25 -23.42
CA LYS A 180 -1.36 -18.59 -23.24
C LYS A 180 -2.21 -19.32 -22.21
N LYS A 181 -2.35 -20.64 -22.32
CA LYS A 181 -2.99 -21.49 -21.30
C LYS A 181 -2.20 -21.48 -19.98
N GLN A 182 -2.26 -20.35 -19.30
CA GLN A 182 -1.52 -20.09 -18.06
C GLN A 182 -2.47 -19.59 -16.98
N ILE A 183 -2.29 -20.10 -15.77
CA ILE A 183 -2.99 -19.70 -14.56
C ILE A 183 -1.95 -19.09 -13.63
N VAL A 184 -2.18 -17.88 -13.11
CA VAL A 184 -1.21 -17.21 -12.24
C VAL A 184 -1.82 -16.76 -10.91
N PHE A 185 -1.03 -16.90 -9.86
CA PHE A 185 -1.20 -16.25 -8.58
C PHE A 185 -0.16 -15.14 -8.43
N VAL A 186 -0.57 -13.95 -8.01
CA VAL A 186 0.34 -12.82 -7.75
C VAL A 186 0.12 -12.31 -6.32
N GLY A 187 1.16 -12.39 -5.48
CA GLY A 187 1.09 -11.91 -4.10
C GLY A 187 2.06 -12.62 -3.17
N LYS A 188 1.96 -12.34 -1.87
CA LYS A 188 2.71 -13.11 -0.88
C LYS A 188 2.25 -14.56 -0.86
N LEU A 189 3.20 -15.50 -0.92
CA LEU A 189 2.93 -16.94 -1.00
C LEU A 189 2.53 -17.53 0.37
N ASN A 190 1.49 -16.97 0.99
CA ASN A 190 1.04 -17.34 2.33
C ASN A 190 -0.48 -17.58 2.42
N LYS A 191 -0.91 -18.16 3.54
CA LYS A 191 -2.33 -18.49 3.80
C LYS A 191 -3.25 -17.27 3.80
N SER A 192 -2.78 -16.09 4.27
CA SER A 192 -3.63 -14.90 4.30
C SER A 192 -4.00 -14.41 2.89
N LYS A 193 -3.12 -14.62 1.92
CA LYS A 193 -3.38 -14.33 0.49
C LYS A 193 -4.00 -15.52 -0.26
N GLY A 194 -4.31 -16.63 0.45
CA GLY A 194 -4.98 -17.78 -0.13
C GLY A 194 -4.08 -18.66 -1.02
N TYR A 195 -2.76 -18.60 -0.84
CA TYR A 195 -1.84 -19.39 -1.66
C TYR A 195 -2.04 -20.91 -1.48
N ASP A 196 -2.46 -21.35 -0.29
CA ASP A 196 -2.87 -22.72 -0.02
C ASP A 196 -4.15 -23.13 -0.78
N ILE A 197 -5.14 -22.24 -0.89
CA ILE A 197 -6.35 -22.48 -1.70
C ILE A 197 -5.96 -22.61 -3.17
N TYR A 198 -5.11 -21.67 -3.65
CA TYR A 198 -4.59 -21.71 -5.00
C TYR A 198 -3.88 -23.05 -5.28
N GLY A 199 -2.96 -23.48 -4.40
CA GLY A 199 -2.21 -24.73 -4.57
C GLY A 199 -3.10 -25.97 -4.63
N ASN A 200 -4.09 -26.05 -3.75
CA ASN A 200 -5.05 -27.17 -3.74
C ASN A 200 -5.87 -27.24 -5.03
N ALA A 201 -6.31 -26.09 -5.55
CA ALA A 201 -7.05 -26.03 -6.81
C ALA A 201 -6.14 -26.39 -8.01
N ILE A 202 -4.94 -25.83 -8.06
CA ILE A 202 -3.99 -26.05 -9.16
C ILE A 202 -3.55 -27.51 -9.25
N ASN A 203 -3.29 -28.19 -8.12
CA ASN A 203 -2.94 -29.61 -8.14
C ASN A 203 -4.03 -30.48 -8.80
N LYS A 204 -5.31 -30.15 -8.62
CA LYS A 204 -6.42 -30.85 -9.28
C LYS A 204 -6.50 -30.49 -10.77
N ILE A 205 -6.52 -29.19 -11.08
CA ILE A 205 -6.67 -28.68 -12.45
C ILE A 205 -5.57 -29.20 -13.37
N LEU A 206 -4.30 -29.12 -12.95
CA LEU A 206 -3.17 -29.53 -13.80
C LEU A 206 -3.05 -31.06 -13.98
N ASN A 207 -3.67 -31.86 -13.13
CA ASN A 207 -3.80 -33.31 -13.36
C ASN A 207 -4.85 -33.64 -14.41
N GLU A 208 -5.86 -32.81 -14.57
CA GLU A 208 -6.96 -32.99 -15.50
C GLU A 208 -6.67 -32.31 -16.87
N PHE A 209 -6.01 -31.14 -16.84
CA PHE A 209 -5.73 -30.31 -18.03
C PHE A 209 -4.23 -30.15 -18.25
N ASN A 210 -3.60 -31.17 -18.84
CA ASN A 210 -2.14 -31.27 -19.02
C ASN A 210 -1.52 -30.17 -19.90
N GLU A 211 -2.30 -29.53 -20.75
CA GLU A 211 -1.85 -28.43 -21.63
C GLU A 211 -1.76 -27.07 -20.90
N TRP A 212 -2.24 -26.98 -19.67
CA TRP A 212 -2.13 -25.78 -18.86
C TRP A 212 -0.86 -25.76 -18.01
N LYS A 213 -0.34 -24.56 -17.76
CA LYS A 213 0.74 -24.31 -16.79
C LYS A 213 0.27 -23.35 -15.72
N SER A 214 0.75 -23.52 -14.54
CA SER A 214 0.47 -22.63 -13.43
C SER A 214 1.74 -21.91 -12.97
N PHE A 215 1.57 -20.67 -12.51
CA PHE A 215 2.67 -19.84 -12.04
C PHE A 215 2.31 -19.15 -10.73
N SER A 216 3.32 -18.93 -9.89
CA SER A 216 3.20 -18.03 -8.76
C SER A 216 4.29 -16.95 -8.83
N ILE A 217 3.87 -15.71 -8.58
CA ILE A 217 4.73 -14.53 -8.55
C ILE A 217 4.63 -13.89 -7.17
N GLY A 218 5.75 -13.83 -6.47
CA GLY A 218 5.87 -13.31 -5.12
C GLY A 218 6.86 -14.10 -4.30
N ASP A 219 6.99 -13.73 -3.04
CA ASP A 219 7.82 -14.48 -2.10
C ASP A 219 7.16 -14.58 -0.72
N GLU A 220 7.63 -15.50 0.07
CA GLU A 220 7.37 -15.61 1.51
C GLU A 220 8.61 -16.21 2.17
N LYS A 221 9.19 -15.47 3.10
CA LYS A 221 10.40 -15.89 3.82
C LYS A 221 10.13 -16.84 5.00
N ARG A 222 8.85 -16.91 5.40
CA ARG A 222 8.39 -17.80 6.46
C ARG A 222 7.90 -19.11 5.84
N GLU A 223 7.15 -19.87 6.60
CA GLU A 223 6.49 -21.05 6.11
C GLU A 223 5.48 -20.72 4.99
N LYS A 224 5.70 -21.27 3.81
CA LYS A 224 4.79 -21.17 2.66
C LYS A 224 4.24 -22.53 2.28
N PRO A 225 2.98 -22.62 1.82
CA PRO A 225 2.44 -23.84 1.24
C PRO A 225 3.25 -24.28 0.02
N VAL A 226 3.49 -25.56 -0.13
CA VAL A 226 4.22 -26.14 -1.27
C VAL A 226 3.21 -26.67 -2.30
N ILE A 227 3.44 -26.33 -3.57
CA ILE A 227 2.69 -26.87 -4.71
C ILE A 227 3.61 -27.85 -5.44
N SER A 228 3.28 -29.12 -5.40
CA SER A 228 4.15 -30.21 -5.88
C SER A 228 3.90 -30.63 -7.33
N ASN A 229 2.97 -30.00 -8.05
CA ASN A 229 2.69 -30.34 -9.45
C ASN A 229 3.81 -29.89 -10.38
N LYS A 230 4.26 -30.79 -11.28
CA LYS A 230 5.37 -30.54 -12.23
C LYS A 230 5.11 -29.39 -13.23
N SER A 231 3.84 -29.10 -13.51
CA SER A 231 3.42 -28.01 -14.40
C SER A 231 3.23 -26.68 -13.66
N HIS A 232 3.58 -26.61 -12.35
CA HIS A 232 3.61 -25.38 -11.56
C HIS A 232 5.02 -24.84 -11.44
N ILE A 233 5.19 -23.53 -11.67
CA ILE A 233 6.48 -22.83 -11.65
C ILE A 233 6.39 -21.63 -10.71
N GLU A 234 7.23 -21.58 -9.68
CA GLU A 234 7.42 -20.39 -8.84
C GLU A 234 8.46 -19.46 -9.48
N LEU A 235 8.03 -18.26 -9.86
CA LEU A 235 8.89 -17.24 -10.48
C LEU A 235 9.59 -16.34 -9.45
N GLY A 236 9.26 -16.49 -8.16
CA GLY A 236 9.77 -15.61 -7.12
C GLY A 236 9.25 -14.18 -7.24
N TYR A 237 9.94 -13.23 -6.61
CA TYR A 237 9.57 -11.82 -6.66
C TYR A 237 9.91 -11.22 -8.04
N LEU A 238 8.92 -10.61 -8.67
CA LEU A 238 9.08 -9.80 -9.86
C LEU A 238 8.74 -8.33 -9.56
N ASN A 239 9.45 -7.40 -10.22
CA ASN A 239 9.06 -5.99 -10.15
C ASN A 239 7.71 -5.75 -10.87
N HIS A 240 7.04 -4.67 -10.53
CA HIS A 240 5.69 -4.36 -11.01
C HIS A 240 5.56 -4.40 -12.54
N LYS A 241 6.54 -3.85 -13.27
CA LYS A 241 6.56 -3.86 -14.75
C LYS A 241 6.56 -5.28 -15.32
N ASN A 242 7.36 -6.17 -14.73
CA ASN A 242 7.46 -7.57 -15.18
C ASN A 242 6.20 -8.36 -14.80
N VAL A 243 5.60 -8.08 -13.65
CA VAL A 243 4.28 -8.65 -13.29
C VAL A 243 3.23 -8.27 -14.32
N LEU A 244 3.10 -6.99 -14.64
CA LEU A 244 2.14 -6.53 -15.65
C LEU A 244 2.39 -7.17 -17.02
N LYS A 245 3.65 -7.24 -17.46
CA LYS A 245 4.01 -7.92 -18.72
C LYS A 245 3.58 -9.39 -18.69
N PHE A 246 3.85 -10.12 -17.62
CA PHE A 246 3.44 -11.52 -17.47
C PHE A 246 1.92 -11.68 -17.57
N LEU A 247 1.16 -10.81 -16.87
CA LEU A 247 -0.30 -10.83 -16.88
C LEU A 247 -0.90 -10.55 -18.27
N THR A 248 -0.20 -9.82 -19.16
CA THR A 248 -0.70 -9.60 -20.54
C THR A 248 -0.82 -10.89 -21.35
N GLU A 249 0.04 -11.89 -21.07
CA GLU A 249 0.09 -13.18 -21.75
C GLU A 249 -0.68 -14.28 -21.01
N THR A 250 -1.08 -14.04 -19.78
CA THR A 250 -1.77 -15.01 -18.91
C THR A 250 -3.26 -15.00 -19.18
N GLU A 251 -3.87 -16.17 -19.30
CA GLU A 251 -5.30 -16.33 -19.51
C GLU A 251 -6.11 -16.10 -18.22
N ILE A 252 -5.68 -16.71 -17.11
CA ILE A 252 -6.40 -16.69 -15.83
C ILE A 252 -5.49 -16.18 -14.72
N ALA A 253 -5.90 -15.09 -14.05
CA ALA A 253 -5.32 -14.63 -12.80
C ALA A 253 -6.25 -14.98 -11.63
N VAL A 254 -5.70 -15.61 -10.59
CA VAL A 254 -6.46 -16.08 -9.43
C VAL A 254 -6.09 -15.26 -8.20
N VAL A 255 -7.11 -14.70 -7.53
CA VAL A 255 -6.95 -13.87 -6.32
C VAL A 255 -7.79 -14.45 -5.19
N PRO A 256 -7.33 -15.53 -4.52
CA PRO A 256 -8.09 -16.21 -3.48
C PRO A 256 -7.81 -15.62 -2.08
N SER A 257 -7.53 -14.33 -2.00
CA SER A 257 -7.20 -13.67 -0.73
C SER A 257 -8.33 -13.82 0.29
N ARG A 258 -7.96 -14.07 1.55
CA ARG A 258 -8.88 -14.06 2.69
C ARG A 258 -9.10 -12.66 3.27
N TRP A 259 -8.40 -11.68 2.75
CA TRP A 259 -8.60 -10.28 3.13
C TRP A 259 -9.78 -9.70 2.34
N GLU A 260 -10.65 -9.01 3.04
CA GLU A 260 -11.85 -8.37 2.48
C GLU A 260 -11.60 -6.91 2.02
N GLU A 261 -10.37 -6.44 2.09
CA GLU A 261 -9.94 -5.07 1.77
C GLU A 261 -10.21 -4.65 0.32
#